data_755ada61f734e84a5128632052a02f3b
#
_entry.id   755ada61f734e84a5128632052a02f3b
#
_cell.length_a   1.000
_cell.length_b   1.000
_cell.length_c   1.000
_cell.angle_alpha   90.00
_cell.angle_beta   90.00
_cell.angle_gamma   90.00
#
_symmetry.space_group_name_H-M   'P 1'
#
loop_
_entity.id
_entity.type
_entity.pdbx_description
1 polymer ?
#
loop_
_entity_poly.entity_id
_entity_poly.type
_entity_poly.pdbx_seq_one_letter_code
_entity_poly.pdbx_strand_id
1 'polypeptide(L)'
;DIWTDLVKTREMGAQMRAKMVGDLPQIEGIESEDYWLQQANGPEVWVRVYRPEDQLEPLPALLWIHGGGYCLGSMEADDHVVRQMALEVNSVIISVDYRLAPEHPFPAALNDASTALQWLADNTDKLLVDPARIAIGGISAGAGLAAGLALHARDTTDIQLAFQFLLCPMIDDRCVTASSHMITDKRVWNRDSNLIAWKHYLHRDKTPEQELYKDVSEYAAASRATSLSGLPPAYIAVGSVDAFVDENRDYAQRLQAAGVSTQFEVFEGGFHGFEFIAPGAGISKAARESHYSALRNALFDLE
;
A
#
# COMPACT_ATOMS: atom_id res chain seq x y z
N ASP A 1 -18.34 11.20 13.05
CA ASP A 1 -18.15 10.62 11.70
C ASP A 1 -16.83 11.16 11.12
N ILE A 2 -15.92 10.24 10.77
CA ILE A 2 -14.57 10.58 10.26
C ILE A 2 -14.61 11.35 8.93
N TRP A 3 -15.70 11.27 8.20
CA TRP A 3 -15.88 11.88 6.87
C TRP A 3 -16.43 13.31 6.92
N THR A 4 -16.91 13.77 8.08
CA THR A 4 -17.51 15.11 8.22
C THR A 4 -16.45 16.22 8.15
N ASP A 5 -15.25 15.96 8.69
CA ASP A 5 -14.12 16.89 8.69
C ASP A 5 -12.81 16.08 8.61
N LEU A 6 -12.35 15.88 7.38
CA LEU A 6 -11.16 15.07 7.11
C LEU A 6 -9.88 15.69 7.67
N VAL A 7 -9.76 17.02 7.67
CA VAL A 7 -8.58 17.70 8.23
C VAL A 7 -8.48 17.40 9.71
N LYS A 8 -9.56 17.62 10.45
CA LYS A 8 -9.61 17.30 11.87
C LYS A 8 -9.42 15.80 12.15
N THR A 9 -9.95 14.94 11.31
CA THR A 9 -9.80 13.47 11.44
C THR A 9 -8.33 13.08 11.26
N ARG A 10 -7.61 13.66 10.29
CA ARG A 10 -6.17 13.44 10.08
C ARG A 10 -5.36 13.93 11.29
N GLU A 11 -5.64 15.13 11.80
CA GLU A 11 -4.98 15.68 13.00
C GLU A 11 -5.19 14.78 14.23
N MET A 12 -6.43 14.36 14.48
CA MET A 12 -6.76 13.45 15.59
C MET A 12 -6.09 12.09 15.42
N GLY A 13 -6.06 11.56 14.21
CA GLY A 13 -5.38 10.30 13.88
C GLY A 13 -3.87 10.39 14.15
N ALA A 14 -3.23 11.46 13.72
CA ALA A 14 -1.81 11.72 13.97
C ALA A 14 -1.50 11.83 15.47
N GLN A 15 -2.30 12.58 16.24
CA GLN A 15 -2.14 12.71 17.68
C GLN A 15 -2.33 11.38 18.43
N MET A 16 -3.35 10.61 18.03
CA MET A 16 -3.62 9.29 18.63
C MET A 16 -2.46 8.32 18.34
N ARG A 17 -1.95 8.32 17.12
CA ARG A 17 -0.84 7.48 16.70
C ARG A 17 0.45 7.86 17.44
N ALA A 18 0.79 9.16 17.50
CA ALA A 18 1.96 9.65 18.22
C ALA A 18 1.95 9.18 19.70
N LYS A 19 0.79 9.19 20.34
CA LYS A 19 0.62 8.67 21.70
C LYS A 19 0.83 7.14 21.75
N MET A 20 0.25 6.40 20.82
CA MET A 20 0.40 4.94 20.78
C MET A 20 1.84 4.52 20.49
N VAL A 21 2.52 5.17 19.55
CA VAL A 21 3.91 4.88 19.18
C VAL A 21 4.87 5.29 20.28
N GLY A 22 4.58 6.37 21.04
CA GLY A 22 5.40 6.78 22.17
C GLY A 22 5.48 5.75 23.31
N ASP A 23 4.54 4.82 23.36
CA ASP A 23 4.51 3.71 24.32
C ASP A 23 5.17 2.43 23.77
N LEU A 24 5.60 2.41 22.49
CA LEU A 24 6.25 1.26 21.88
C LEU A 24 7.78 1.31 22.06
N PRO A 25 8.46 0.13 22.12
CA PRO A 25 9.90 0.09 22.12
C PRO A 25 10.49 0.75 20.86
N GLN A 26 11.58 1.46 21.01
CA GLN A 26 12.33 1.94 19.85
C GLN A 26 12.89 0.76 19.06
N ILE A 27 12.86 0.86 17.74
CA ILE A 27 13.48 -0.11 16.84
C ILE A 27 14.92 0.36 16.60
N GLU A 28 15.85 -0.34 17.24
CA GLU A 28 17.30 -0.12 17.06
C GLU A 28 17.81 -0.81 15.79
N GLY A 29 18.94 -0.36 15.25
CA GLY A 29 19.59 -0.96 14.08
C GLY A 29 19.03 -0.50 12.73
N ILE A 30 18.08 0.44 12.72
CA ILE A 30 17.52 1.06 11.51
C ILE A 30 17.67 2.57 11.58
N GLU A 31 18.46 3.12 10.68
CA GLU A 31 18.52 4.57 10.44
C GLU A 31 17.44 5.01 9.44
N SER A 32 17.08 6.29 9.47
CA SER A 32 16.16 6.87 8.49
C SER A 32 16.60 8.26 8.08
N GLU A 33 16.35 8.59 6.80
CA GLU A 33 16.67 9.87 6.19
C GLU A 33 15.51 10.35 5.31
N ASP A 34 15.19 11.65 5.42
CA ASP A 34 14.11 12.28 4.66
C ASP A 34 14.62 12.94 3.38
N TYR A 35 13.86 12.78 2.29
CA TYR A 35 14.11 13.41 1.01
C TYR A 35 12.86 14.07 0.46
N TRP A 36 13.03 15.21 -0.22
CA TRP A 36 11.98 15.94 -0.93
C TRP A 36 12.26 15.88 -2.42
N LEU A 37 11.42 15.17 -3.15
CA LEU A 37 11.62 14.83 -4.55
C LEU A 37 10.93 15.84 -5.44
N GLN A 38 11.65 16.44 -6.37
CA GLN A 38 11.07 17.38 -7.33
C GLN A 38 10.24 16.64 -8.38
N GLN A 39 9.04 17.15 -8.64
CA GLN A 39 8.22 16.73 -9.78
C GLN A 39 8.31 17.75 -10.91
N ALA A 40 8.26 17.29 -12.16
CA ALA A 40 8.28 18.18 -13.32
C ALA A 40 7.09 19.15 -13.34
N ASN A 41 5.92 18.70 -12.88
CA ASN A 41 4.67 19.47 -12.84
C ASN A 41 3.89 19.17 -11.56
N GLY A 42 4.43 19.52 -10.40
CA GLY A 42 3.76 19.26 -9.12
C GLY A 42 4.56 19.76 -7.92
N PRO A 43 4.01 19.63 -6.72
CA PRO A 43 4.75 19.91 -5.51
C PRO A 43 5.84 18.85 -5.29
N GLU A 44 6.76 19.14 -4.38
CA GLU A 44 7.72 18.15 -3.91
C GLU A 44 6.99 16.96 -3.25
N VAL A 45 7.54 15.75 -3.44
CA VAL A 45 7.09 14.54 -2.78
C VAL A 45 8.04 14.22 -1.64
N TRP A 46 7.51 14.10 -0.44
CA TRP A 46 8.29 13.70 0.70
C TRP A 46 8.38 12.17 0.78
N VAL A 47 9.61 11.66 0.88
CA VAL A 47 9.88 10.24 1.12
C VAL A 47 10.84 10.09 2.29
N ARG A 48 10.71 8.99 3.02
CA ARG A 48 11.64 8.57 4.05
C ARG A 48 12.25 7.23 3.68
N VAL A 49 13.57 7.20 3.66
CA VAL A 49 14.36 5.98 3.45
C VAL A 49 14.71 5.39 4.80
N TYR A 50 14.44 4.11 4.97
CA TYR A 50 14.83 3.31 6.13
C TYR A 50 15.81 2.25 5.68
N ARG A 51 16.92 2.08 6.40
CA ARG A 51 17.93 1.08 6.07
C ARG A 51 18.63 0.56 7.32
N PRO A 52 19.19 -0.67 7.30
CA PRO A 52 20.04 -1.18 8.36
C PRO A 52 21.24 -0.25 8.58
N GLU A 53 21.58 0.06 9.84
CA GLU A 53 22.70 0.94 10.20
C GLU A 53 24.07 0.41 9.76
N ASP A 54 24.20 -0.91 9.65
CA ASP A 54 25.42 -1.64 9.25
C ASP A 54 25.40 -2.09 7.79
N GLN A 55 24.56 -1.48 6.93
CA GLN A 55 24.50 -1.81 5.51
C GLN A 55 25.82 -1.52 4.80
N LEU A 56 26.48 -2.57 4.29
CA LEU A 56 27.75 -2.49 3.55
C LEU A 56 27.64 -2.94 2.10
N GLU A 57 26.60 -3.71 1.77
CA GLU A 57 26.38 -4.29 0.45
C GLU A 57 24.99 -3.89 -0.08
N PRO A 58 24.78 -3.93 -1.40
CA PRO A 58 23.48 -3.65 -1.97
C PRO A 58 22.38 -4.60 -1.45
N LEU A 59 21.34 -4.02 -0.88
CA LEU A 59 20.15 -4.74 -0.37
C LEU A 59 18.97 -4.62 -1.33
N PRO A 60 17.98 -5.52 -1.25
CA PRO A 60 16.70 -5.32 -1.89
C PRO A 60 16.01 -4.04 -1.37
N ALA A 61 15.12 -3.48 -2.18
CA ALA A 61 14.31 -2.34 -1.74
C ALA A 61 12.81 -2.58 -1.90
N LEU A 62 12.04 -1.99 -0.99
CA LEU A 62 10.58 -1.92 -1.06
C LEU A 62 10.13 -0.46 -1.06
N LEU A 63 9.42 -0.02 -2.10
CA LEU A 63 8.64 1.21 -2.04
C LEU A 63 7.34 0.90 -1.30
N TRP A 64 7.21 1.43 -0.08
CA TRP A 64 6.06 1.23 0.80
C TRP A 64 5.08 2.39 0.71
N ILE A 65 3.79 2.06 0.58
CA ILE A 65 2.70 3.02 0.45
C ILE A 65 1.70 2.78 1.59
N HIS A 66 1.50 3.81 2.42
CA HIS A 66 0.62 3.73 3.58
C HIS A 66 -0.87 3.61 3.22
N GLY A 67 -1.66 3.04 4.10
CA GLY A 67 -3.11 2.94 3.98
C GLY A 67 -3.86 4.22 4.33
N GLY A 68 -5.20 4.13 4.37
CA GLY A 68 -6.07 5.23 4.79
C GLY A 68 -7.13 5.62 3.77
N GLY A 69 -7.56 4.72 2.88
CA GLY A 69 -8.64 4.96 1.92
C GLY A 69 -8.35 6.11 0.96
N TYR A 70 -7.08 6.37 0.63
CA TYR A 70 -6.61 7.50 -0.18
C TYR A 70 -6.90 8.89 0.42
N CYS A 71 -7.57 8.97 1.56
CA CYS A 71 -8.04 10.21 2.21
C CYS A 71 -7.40 10.46 3.56
N LEU A 72 -6.84 9.45 4.17
CA LEU A 72 -6.29 9.44 5.54
C LEU A 72 -4.89 8.81 5.53
N GLY A 73 -4.27 8.78 6.70
CA GLY A 73 -2.94 8.20 6.89
C GLY A 73 -1.83 9.19 6.60
N SER A 74 -0.62 8.75 6.84
CA SER A 74 0.63 9.45 6.52
C SER A 74 1.80 8.47 6.64
N MET A 75 2.92 8.79 6.03
CA MET A 75 4.16 8.05 6.16
C MET A 75 4.60 7.92 7.63
N GLU A 76 4.46 9.00 8.41
CA GLU A 76 4.80 9.01 9.84
C GLU A 76 3.92 8.05 10.67
N ALA A 77 2.68 7.84 10.22
CA ALA A 77 1.77 6.91 10.89
C ALA A 77 2.25 5.45 10.81
N ASP A 78 3.00 5.10 9.79
CA ASP A 78 3.54 3.75 9.58
C ASP A 78 5.00 3.60 10.03
N ASP A 79 5.66 4.67 10.52
CA ASP A 79 7.10 4.70 10.82
C ASP A 79 7.58 3.48 11.63
N HIS A 80 6.91 3.16 12.73
CA HIS A 80 7.28 2.02 13.58
C HIS A 80 7.18 0.67 12.85
N VAL A 81 6.13 0.48 12.07
CA VAL A 81 5.90 -0.77 11.32
C VAL A 81 6.91 -0.90 10.19
N VAL A 82 7.22 0.19 9.51
CA VAL A 82 8.21 0.23 8.42
C VAL A 82 9.61 -0.05 8.95
N ARG A 83 10.00 0.53 10.08
CA ARG A 83 11.28 0.22 10.77
C ARG A 83 11.38 -1.27 11.14
N GLN A 84 10.32 -1.81 11.75
CA GLN A 84 10.28 -3.23 12.10
C GLN A 84 10.41 -4.11 10.84
N MET A 85 9.72 -3.77 9.77
CA MET A 85 9.78 -4.50 8.51
C MET A 85 11.17 -4.40 7.87
N ALA A 86 11.81 -3.22 7.87
CA ALA A 86 13.16 -3.04 7.37
C ALA A 86 14.18 -3.91 8.12
N LEU A 87 14.04 -3.98 9.45
CA LEU A 87 14.90 -4.82 10.31
C LEU A 87 14.68 -6.32 10.03
N GLU A 88 13.42 -6.76 10.07
CA GLU A 88 13.05 -8.18 9.94
C GLU A 88 13.33 -8.75 8.55
N VAL A 89 13.19 -7.93 7.52
CA VAL A 89 13.42 -8.34 6.12
C VAL A 89 14.86 -8.10 5.69
N ASN A 90 15.62 -7.28 6.42
CA ASN A 90 16.96 -6.83 6.05
C ASN A 90 16.96 -6.14 4.67
N SER A 91 16.15 -5.10 4.52
CA SER A 91 15.94 -4.41 3.24
C SER A 91 15.89 -2.89 3.42
N VAL A 92 16.16 -2.16 2.34
CA VAL A 92 15.93 -0.73 2.28
C VAL A 92 14.43 -0.50 2.01
N ILE A 93 13.76 0.32 2.82
CA ILE A 93 12.36 0.66 2.59
C ILE A 93 12.24 2.15 2.34
N ILE A 94 11.57 2.52 1.27
CA ILE A 94 11.24 3.90 0.93
C ILE A 94 9.75 4.08 1.17
N SER A 95 9.38 4.85 2.19
CA SER A 95 7.99 5.21 2.44
C SER A 95 7.67 6.54 1.79
N VAL A 96 6.52 6.65 1.12
CA VAL A 96 6.09 7.85 0.41
C VAL A 96 4.91 8.50 1.10
N ASP A 97 5.01 9.82 1.35
CA ASP A 97 3.90 10.66 1.84
C ASP A 97 3.16 11.24 0.64
N TYR A 98 2.28 10.44 0.05
CA TYR A 98 1.53 10.82 -1.14
C TYR A 98 0.37 11.76 -0.82
N ARG A 99 0.02 12.63 -1.76
CA ARG A 99 -1.09 13.58 -1.64
C ARG A 99 -2.43 12.88 -1.51
N LEU A 100 -3.25 13.36 -0.57
CA LEU A 100 -4.54 12.75 -0.22
C LEU A 100 -5.72 13.43 -0.91
N ALA A 101 -6.73 12.63 -1.21
CA ALA A 101 -8.06 13.08 -1.59
C ALA A 101 -8.85 13.57 -0.36
N PRO A 102 -9.87 14.42 -0.51
CA PRO A 102 -10.39 14.98 -1.76
C PRO A 102 -9.59 16.17 -2.31
N GLU A 103 -8.64 16.72 -1.56
CA GLU A 103 -7.86 17.90 -1.97
C GLU A 103 -7.03 17.61 -3.23
N HIS A 104 -6.54 16.38 -3.33
CA HIS A 104 -5.73 15.90 -4.43
C HIS A 104 -6.25 14.54 -4.93
N PRO A 105 -7.32 14.52 -5.74
CA PRO A 105 -7.87 13.28 -6.27
C PRO A 105 -6.92 12.60 -7.26
N PHE A 106 -7.29 11.39 -7.70
CA PHE A 106 -6.58 10.69 -8.79
C PHE A 106 -6.37 11.64 -10.01
N PRO A 107 -5.16 11.69 -10.59
CA PRO A 107 -4.03 10.78 -10.37
C PRO A 107 -2.93 11.29 -9.42
N ALA A 108 -3.21 12.25 -8.52
CA ALA A 108 -2.18 12.89 -7.70
C ALA A 108 -1.32 11.88 -6.91
N ALA A 109 -1.95 10.97 -6.16
CA ALA A 109 -1.24 9.95 -5.39
C ALA A 109 -0.42 9.00 -6.28
N LEU A 110 -0.95 8.63 -7.44
CA LEU A 110 -0.22 7.79 -8.39
C LEU A 110 1.04 8.50 -8.93
N ASN A 111 0.93 9.80 -9.25
CA ASN A 111 2.05 10.59 -9.70
C ASN A 111 3.13 10.71 -8.64
N ASP A 112 2.75 10.87 -7.37
CA ASP A 112 3.68 10.93 -6.25
C ASP A 112 4.40 9.59 -6.05
N ALA A 113 3.66 8.49 -6.06
CA ALA A 113 4.23 7.14 -5.95
C ALA A 113 5.13 6.79 -7.15
N SER A 114 4.73 7.21 -8.36
CA SER A 114 5.55 7.03 -9.57
C SER A 114 6.84 7.85 -9.51
N THR A 115 6.79 9.08 -8.99
CA THR A 115 7.98 9.91 -8.74
C THR A 115 8.94 9.24 -7.74
N ALA A 116 8.40 8.68 -6.65
CA ALA A 116 9.18 7.96 -5.66
C ALA A 116 9.83 6.70 -6.24
N LEU A 117 9.10 5.95 -7.06
CA LEU A 117 9.62 4.75 -7.74
C LEU A 117 10.73 5.11 -8.73
N GLN A 118 10.54 6.14 -9.56
CA GLN A 118 11.56 6.59 -10.50
C GLN A 118 12.81 7.08 -9.77
N TRP A 119 12.62 7.88 -8.70
CA TRP A 119 13.74 8.34 -7.87
C TRP A 119 14.51 7.18 -7.23
N LEU A 120 13.82 6.17 -6.73
CA LEU A 120 14.46 4.96 -6.19
C LEU A 120 15.31 4.28 -7.28
N ALA A 121 14.76 4.07 -8.47
CA ALA A 121 15.47 3.43 -9.58
C ALA A 121 16.70 4.23 -10.04
N ASP A 122 16.63 5.56 -10.02
CA ASP A 122 17.71 6.46 -10.41
C ASP A 122 18.80 6.62 -9.34
N ASN A 123 18.55 6.21 -8.09
CA ASN A 123 19.45 6.40 -6.95
C ASN A 123 19.91 5.09 -6.29
N THR A 124 19.80 3.96 -6.97
CA THR A 124 20.17 2.64 -6.41
C THR A 124 21.59 2.59 -5.89
N ASP A 125 22.55 3.16 -6.62
CA ASP A 125 23.96 3.24 -6.19
C ASP A 125 24.12 4.05 -4.89
N LYS A 126 23.46 5.21 -4.80
CA LYS A 126 23.52 6.09 -3.62
C LYS A 126 22.91 5.43 -2.39
N LEU A 127 21.82 4.66 -2.59
CA LEU A 127 21.07 4.01 -1.53
C LEU A 127 21.64 2.61 -1.20
N LEU A 128 22.66 2.14 -1.93
CA LEU A 128 23.13 0.76 -1.87
C LEU A 128 21.98 -0.25 -2.04
N VAL A 129 21.18 -0.04 -3.09
CA VAL A 129 20.07 -0.92 -3.46
C VAL A 129 20.45 -1.74 -4.69
N ASP A 130 20.06 -3.01 -4.69
CA ASP A 130 20.17 -3.86 -5.87
C ASP A 130 19.03 -3.52 -6.84
N PRO A 131 19.31 -2.97 -8.04
CA PRO A 131 18.28 -2.58 -9.00
C PRO A 131 17.44 -3.74 -9.52
N ALA A 132 17.91 -4.99 -9.42
CA ALA A 132 17.16 -6.18 -9.81
C ALA A 132 16.16 -6.63 -8.73
N ARG A 133 16.22 -6.06 -7.53
CA ARG A 133 15.40 -6.46 -6.38
C ARG A 133 14.59 -5.29 -5.81
N ILE A 134 13.94 -4.52 -6.69
CA ILE A 134 13.02 -3.46 -6.31
C ILE A 134 11.60 -4.00 -6.28
N ALA A 135 11.00 -3.99 -5.10
CA ALA A 135 9.59 -4.32 -4.87
C ALA A 135 8.74 -3.06 -4.63
N ILE A 136 7.45 -3.19 -4.86
CA ILE A 136 6.45 -2.21 -4.43
C ILE A 136 5.43 -2.87 -3.52
N GLY A 137 4.89 -2.12 -2.57
CA GLY A 137 3.89 -2.68 -1.68
C GLY A 137 3.20 -1.63 -0.84
N GLY A 138 2.25 -2.09 -0.06
CA GLY A 138 1.50 -1.23 0.85
C GLY A 138 0.37 -1.97 1.54
N ILE A 139 -0.44 -1.20 2.24
CA ILE A 139 -1.60 -1.72 2.95
C ILE A 139 -2.88 -0.98 2.53
N SER A 140 -4.00 -1.71 2.37
CA SER A 140 -5.32 -1.13 2.11
C SER A 140 -5.32 -0.26 0.83
N ALA A 141 -5.64 1.03 0.93
CA ALA A 141 -5.54 1.96 -0.18
C ALA A 141 -4.11 2.09 -0.72
N GLY A 142 -3.08 2.03 0.15
CA GLY A 142 -1.69 2.01 -0.29
C GLY A 142 -1.33 0.77 -1.10
N ALA A 143 -1.88 -0.40 -0.74
CA ALA A 143 -1.73 -1.62 -1.55
C ALA A 143 -2.51 -1.52 -2.87
N GLY A 144 -3.67 -0.84 -2.87
CA GLY A 144 -4.40 -0.51 -4.10
C GLY A 144 -3.60 0.40 -5.02
N LEU A 145 -2.96 1.43 -4.44
CA LEU A 145 -2.08 2.33 -5.17
C LEU A 145 -0.84 1.59 -5.71
N ALA A 146 -0.25 0.67 -4.91
CA ALA A 146 0.87 -0.17 -5.36
C ALA A 146 0.47 -1.06 -6.55
N ALA A 147 -0.71 -1.69 -6.51
CA ALA A 147 -1.22 -2.48 -7.64
C ALA A 147 -1.45 -1.62 -8.89
N GLY A 148 -2.01 -0.41 -8.74
CA GLY A 148 -2.13 0.57 -9.82
C GLY A 148 -0.78 1.06 -10.35
N LEU A 149 0.20 1.26 -9.46
CA LEU A 149 1.56 1.63 -9.82
C LEU A 149 2.28 0.51 -10.58
N ALA A 150 2.06 -0.77 -10.22
CA ALA A 150 2.61 -1.90 -10.97
C ALA A 150 2.14 -1.92 -12.43
N LEU A 151 0.83 -1.70 -12.63
CA LEU A 151 0.25 -1.55 -13.98
C LEU A 151 0.86 -0.37 -14.71
N HIS A 152 0.91 0.80 -14.06
CA HIS A 152 1.46 2.02 -14.64
C HIS A 152 2.95 1.86 -15.00
N ALA A 153 3.77 1.29 -14.11
CA ALA A 153 5.19 1.07 -14.36
C ALA A 153 5.43 0.12 -15.54
N ARG A 154 4.69 -1.00 -15.61
CA ARG A 154 4.74 -1.94 -16.74
C ARG A 154 4.45 -1.24 -18.08
N ASP A 155 3.47 -0.34 -18.10
CA ASP A 155 2.95 0.25 -19.34
C ASP A 155 3.73 1.50 -19.79
N THR A 156 4.44 2.17 -18.89
CA THR A 156 5.00 3.51 -19.15
C THR A 156 6.47 3.68 -18.81
N THR A 157 7.13 2.69 -18.20
CA THR A 157 8.54 2.77 -17.81
C THR A 157 9.31 1.51 -18.18
N ASP A 158 10.64 1.59 -18.10
CA ASP A 158 11.53 0.43 -18.25
C ASP A 158 11.92 -0.20 -16.89
N ILE A 159 11.32 0.27 -15.77
CA ILE A 159 11.64 -0.23 -14.44
C ILE A 159 11.10 -1.64 -14.27
N GLN A 160 11.99 -2.58 -13.99
CA GLN A 160 11.62 -3.97 -13.73
C GLN A 160 11.36 -4.15 -12.23
N LEU A 161 10.10 -4.39 -11.89
CA LEU A 161 9.72 -4.67 -10.51
C LEU A 161 9.91 -6.17 -10.20
N ALA A 162 10.57 -6.48 -9.09
CA ALA A 162 10.80 -7.84 -8.64
C ALA A 162 9.56 -8.46 -7.98
N PHE A 163 8.74 -7.64 -7.29
CA PHE A 163 7.63 -8.16 -6.48
C PHE A 163 6.55 -7.13 -6.18
N GLN A 164 5.32 -7.59 -5.97
CA GLN A 164 4.19 -6.84 -5.42
C GLN A 164 3.81 -7.39 -4.04
N PHE A 165 3.87 -6.56 -3.01
CA PHE A 165 3.54 -6.91 -1.64
C PHE A 165 2.27 -6.18 -1.19
N LEU A 166 1.11 -6.84 -1.30
CA LEU A 166 -0.20 -6.22 -1.23
C LEU A 166 -0.99 -6.71 0.00
N LEU A 167 -1.06 -5.90 1.05
CA LEU A 167 -1.82 -6.23 2.26
C LEU A 167 -3.23 -5.63 2.19
N CYS A 168 -4.25 -6.48 2.22
CA CYS A 168 -5.68 -6.17 2.10
C CYS A 168 -5.99 -5.06 1.07
N PRO A 169 -5.53 -5.17 -0.19
CA PRO A 169 -5.58 -4.09 -1.15
C PRO A 169 -7.01 -3.64 -1.48
N MET A 170 -7.21 -2.31 -1.45
CA MET A 170 -8.44 -1.62 -1.90
C MET A 170 -8.32 -1.35 -3.39
N ILE A 171 -8.92 -2.20 -4.23
CA ILE A 171 -8.67 -2.25 -5.69
C ILE A 171 -9.92 -2.18 -6.57
N ASP A 172 -11.11 -2.28 -6.00
CA ASP A 172 -12.37 -2.26 -6.75
C ASP A 172 -13.28 -1.11 -6.32
N ASP A 173 -13.34 -0.05 -7.12
CA ASP A 173 -14.17 1.13 -6.89
C ASP A 173 -15.68 0.85 -6.96
N ARG A 174 -16.08 -0.25 -7.60
CA ARG A 174 -17.50 -0.62 -7.79
C ARG A 174 -18.19 -1.09 -6.51
N CYS A 175 -17.44 -1.64 -5.55
CA CYS A 175 -17.97 -2.14 -4.27
C CYS A 175 -19.15 -3.13 -4.45
N VAL A 176 -19.05 -4.05 -5.42
CA VAL A 176 -20.14 -4.95 -5.83
C VAL A 176 -20.04 -6.37 -5.28
N THR A 177 -18.95 -6.70 -4.59
CA THR A 177 -18.70 -8.05 -4.04
C THR A 177 -19.61 -8.35 -2.85
N ALA A 178 -19.81 -9.63 -2.55
CA ALA A 178 -20.59 -10.06 -1.39
C ALA A 178 -19.97 -9.53 -0.09
N SER A 179 -18.65 -9.66 0.07
CA SER A 179 -17.91 -9.17 1.26
C SER A 179 -18.07 -7.65 1.44
N SER A 180 -17.98 -6.86 0.36
CA SER A 180 -18.19 -5.42 0.42
C SER A 180 -19.58 -5.01 0.89
N HIS A 181 -20.59 -5.84 0.68
CA HIS A 181 -21.96 -5.62 1.17
C HIS A 181 -22.15 -6.10 2.62
N MET A 182 -21.42 -7.13 3.05
CA MET A 182 -21.62 -7.75 4.37
C MET A 182 -20.99 -6.95 5.51
N ILE A 183 -19.88 -6.26 5.26
CA ILE A 183 -19.14 -5.54 6.30
C ILE A 183 -19.68 -4.12 6.44
N THR A 184 -20.55 -3.93 7.42
CA THR A 184 -21.25 -2.66 7.72
C THR A 184 -20.93 -2.10 9.11
N ASP A 185 -20.12 -2.80 9.91
CA ASP A 185 -19.72 -2.38 11.26
C ASP A 185 -18.85 -1.12 11.19
N LYS A 186 -19.31 -0.05 11.86
CA LYS A 186 -18.65 1.27 11.86
C LYS A 186 -17.36 1.33 12.68
N ARG A 187 -17.04 0.27 13.41
CA ARG A 187 -15.78 0.18 14.20
C ARG A 187 -14.57 -0.19 13.36
N VAL A 188 -14.80 -0.72 12.16
CA VAL A 188 -13.79 -1.12 11.19
C VAL A 188 -14.05 -0.45 9.84
N TRP A 189 -13.11 -0.58 8.90
CA TRP A 189 -13.36 -0.18 7.52
C TRP A 189 -14.54 -0.97 6.95
N ASN A 190 -15.52 -0.26 6.46
CA ASN A 190 -16.81 -0.84 6.07
C ASN A 190 -17.27 -0.28 4.72
N ARG A 191 -18.40 -0.80 4.24
CA ARG A 191 -18.98 -0.40 2.96
C ARG A 191 -19.16 1.12 2.80
N ASP A 192 -19.73 1.79 3.82
CA ASP A 192 -20.01 3.23 3.73
C ASP A 192 -18.73 4.03 3.59
N SER A 193 -17.72 3.70 4.40
CA SER A 193 -16.38 4.31 4.33
C SER A 193 -15.74 4.06 2.97
N ASN A 194 -15.86 2.85 2.44
CA ASN A 194 -15.29 2.49 1.15
C ASN A 194 -15.91 3.30 0.00
N LEU A 195 -17.22 3.42 -0.04
CA LEU A 195 -17.94 4.20 -1.05
C LEU A 195 -17.57 5.69 -1.00
N ILE A 196 -17.46 6.27 0.21
CA ILE A 196 -17.08 7.67 0.40
C ILE A 196 -15.64 7.90 -0.08
N ALA A 197 -14.73 7.03 0.35
CA ALA A 197 -13.31 7.14 -0.02
C ALA A 197 -13.09 7.07 -1.54
N TRP A 198 -13.73 6.13 -2.22
CA TRP A 198 -13.67 6.05 -3.68
C TRP A 198 -14.24 7.30 -4.37
N LYS A 199 -15.35 7.86 -3.87
CA LYS A 199 -15.91 9.11 -4.42
C LYS A 199 -14.91 10.27 -4.31
N HIS A 200 -14.27 10.43 -3.17
CA HIS A 200 -13.23 11.45 -2.96
C HIS A 200 -12.02 11.20 -3.87
N TYR A 201 -11.51 9.98 -3.88
CA TYR A 201 -10.33 9.63 -4.68
C TYR A 201 -10.54 9.83 -6.18
N LEU A 202 -11.71 9.46 -6.70
CA LEU A 202 -12.05 9.59 -8.12
C LEU A 202 -12.65 10.95 -8.49
N HIS A 203 -12.71 11.90 -7.54
CA HIS A 203 -13.35 13.21 -7.73
C HIS A 203 -14.81 13.10 -8.18
N ARG A 204 -15.59 12.21 -7.55
CA ARG A 204 -16.96 11.85 -7.92
C ARG A 204 -18.00 12.32 -6.90
N ASP A 205 -17.67 13.23 -5.98
CA ASP A 205 -18.55 13.71 -4.91
C ASP A 205 -19.86 14.31 -5.41
N LYS A 206 -19.83 14.92 -6.60
CA LYS A 206 -21.00 15.54 -7.25
C LYS A 206 -21.50 14.77 -8.46
N THR A 207 -20.98 13.57 -8.70
CA THR A 207 -21.32 12.75 -9.87
C THR A 207 -22.62 11.99 -9.60
N PRO A 208 -23.59 11.97 -10.56
CA PRO A 208 -24.79 11.15 -10.46
C PRO A 208 -24.45 9.68 -10.29
N GLU A 209 -25.25 8.94 -9.52
CA GLU A 209 -24.99 7.54 -9.17
C GLU A 209 -24.77 6.65 -10.42
N GLN A 210 -25.52 6.89 -11.48
CA GLN A 210 -25.43 6.13 -12.75
C GLN A 210 -24.10 6.32 -13.48
N GLU A 211 -23.31 7.35 -13.11
CA GLU A 211 -22.04 7.70 -13.75
C GLU A 211 -20.81 7.47 -12.86
N LEU A 212 -21.03 7.10 -11.59
CA LEU A 212 -19.95 6.93 -10.61
C LEU A 212 -18.85 5.99 -11.07
N TYR A 213 -19.21 4.95 -11.83
CA TYR A 213 -18.31 3.87 -12.20
C TYR A 213 -17.93 3.88 -13.70
N LYS A 214 -18.25 4.96 -14.42
CA LYS A 214 -17.86 5.11 -15.81
C LYS A 214 -16.42 5.59 -15.94
N ASP A 215 -15.71 5.07 -16.93
CA ASP A 215 -14.38 5.54 -17.35
C ASP A 215 -13.36 5.68 -16.20
N VAL A 216 -13.38 4.75 -15.25
CA VAL A 216 -12.37 4.67 -14.19
C VAL A 216 -11.14 3.98 -14.72
N SER A 217 -9.97 4.63 -14.57
CA SER A 217 -8.67 4.10 -14.97
C SER A 217 -8.30 2.85 -14.18
N GLU A 218 -7.71 1.87 -14.83
CA GLU A 218 -7.13 0.70 -14.18
C GLU A 218 -5.96 1.03 -13.24
N TYR A 219 -5.32 2.16 -13.43
CA TYR A 219 -4.28 2.66 -12.53
C TYR A 219 -4.86 3.25 -11.23
N ALA A 220 -6.14 3.64 -11.24
CA ALA A 220 -6.87 4.05 -10.04
C ALA A 220 -7.46 2.85 -9.30
N ALA A 221 -7.99 1.88 -10.03
CA ALA A 221 -8.68 0.71 -9.53
C ALA A 221 -8.21 -0.55 -10.27
N ALA A 222 -7.22 -1.25 -9.72
CA ALA A 222 -6.52 -2.36 -10.39
C ALA A 222 -7.44 -3.52 -10.80
N SER A 223 -8.56 -3.72 -10.12
CA SER A 223 -9.59 -4.69 -10.54
C SER A 223 -10.22 -4.39 -11.91
N ARG A 224 -10.04 -3.19 -12.43
CA ARG A 224 -10.50 -2.77 -13.77
C ARG A 224 -9.58 -3.21 -14.89
N ALA A 225 -8.34 -3.56 -14.60
CA ALA A 225 -7.36 -3.96 -15.61
C ALA A 225 -7.88 -5.13 -16.44
N THR A 226 -7.79 -5.00 -17.75
CA THR A 226 -8.19 -6.05 -18.68
C THR A 226 -7.08 -7.07 -18.92
N SER A 227 -5.82 -6.68 -18.70
CA SER A 227 -4.64 -7.54 -18.77
C SER A 227 -3.77 -7.38 -17.55
N LEU A 228 -3.44 -8.50 -16.92
CA LEU A 228 -2.49 -8.57 -15.79
C LEU A 228 -1.19 -9.27 -16.19
N SER A 229 -1.03 -9.62 -17.48
CA SER A 229 0.19 -10.24 -17.98
C SER A 229 1.39 -9.31 -17.85
N GLY A 230 2.56 -9.86 -17.55
CA GLY A 230 3.80 -9.10 -17.41
C GLY A 230 3.94 -8.31 -16.10
N LEU A 231 2.99 -8.44 -15.18
CA LEU A 231 3.16 -7.92 -13.83
C LEU A 231 4.15 -8.78 -13.03
N PRO A 232 4.85 -8.20 -12.03
CA PRO A 232 5.76 -8.94 -11.18
C PRO A 232 5.02 -9.95 -10.29
N PRO A 233 5.70 -11.01 -9.79
CA PRO A 233 5.14 -11.91 -8.78
C PRO A 233 4.49 -11.15 -7.63
N ALA A 234 3.46 -11.73 -7.02
CA ALA A 234 2.65 -11.03 -6.02
C ALA A 234 2.41 -11.87 -4.76
N TYR A 235 2.43 -11.21 -3.62
CA TYR A 235 1.83 -11.68 -2.38
C TYR A 235 0.62 -10.80 -2.05
N ILE A 236 -0.54 -11.44 -1.85
CA ILE A 236 -1.77 -10.78 -1.46
C ILE A 236 -2.29 -11.43 -0.19
N ALA A 237 -2.50 -10.66 0.86
CA ALA A 237 -2.99 -11.14 2.13
C ALA A 237 -4.19 -10.33 2.60
N VAL A 238 -5.19 -10.99 3.20
CA VAL A 238 -6.42 -10.34 3.65
C VAL A 238 -7.08 -11.12 4.78
N GLY A 239 -7.84 -10.45 5.65
CA GLY A 239 -8.64 -11.11 6.66
C GLY A 239 -9.94 -11.72 6.07
N SER A 240 -10.42 -12.84 6.63
CA SER A 240 -11.66 -13.47 6.15
C SER A 240 -12.93 -12.66 6.45
N VAL A 241 -12.84 -11.68 7.37
CA VAL A 241 -13.93 -10.78 7.77
C VAL A 241 -13.61 -9.34 7.29
N ASP A 242 -12.89 -9.21 6.19
CA ASP A 242 -12.59 -7.94 5.54
C ASP A 242 -13.55 -7.68 4.37
N ALA A 243 -13.94 -6.42 4.18
CA ALA A 243 -14.77 -6.00 3.05
C ALA A 243 -14.11 -6.28 1.68
N PHE A 244 -12.78 -6.40 1.67
CA PHE A 244 -11.98 -6.59 0.45
C PHE A 244 -11.65 -8.05 0.12
N VAL A 245 -12.08 -9.02 0.93
CA VAL A 245 -11.66 -10.44 0.74
C VAL A 245 -12.05 -10.99 -0.63
N ASP A 246 -13.22 -10.66 -1.14
CA ASP A 246 -13.67 -11.19 -2.43
C ASP A 246 -12.97 -10.52 -3.60
N GLU A 247 -12.79 -9.20 -3.59
CA GLU A 247 -12.07 -8.49 -4.66
C GLU A 247 -10.59 -8.88 -4.69
N ASN A 248 -9.98 -9.13 -3.53
CA ASN A 248 -8.60 -9.59 -3.44
C ASN A 248 -8.44 -11.02 -3.97
N ARG A 249 -9.40 -11.89 -3.68
CA ARG A 249 -9.44 -13.26 -4.20
C ARG A 249 -9.59 -13.27 -5.72
N ASP A 250 -10.51 -12.47 -6.26
CA ASP A 250 -10.70 -12.34 -7.71
C ASP A 250 -9.42 -11.85 -8.39
N TYR A 251 -8.82 -10.80 -7.83
CA TYR A 251 -7.59 -10.24 -8.39
C TYR A 251 -6.42 -11.23 -8.37
N ALA A 252 -6.24 -11.98 -7.26
CA ALA A 252 -5.23 -13.03 -7.16
C ALA A 252 -5.45 -14.15 -8.21
N GLN A 253 -6.68 -14.60 -8.40
CA GLN A 253 -7.01 -15.61 -9.41
C GLN A 253 -6.75 -15.12 -10.83
N ARG A 254 -7.04 -13.84 -11.10
CA ARG A 254 -6.77 -13.23 -12.42
C ARG A 254 -5.29 -13.04 -12.68
N LEU A 255 -4.48 -12.71 -11.68
CA LEU A 255 -3.01 -12.68 -11.77
C LEU A 255 -2.48 -14.09 -12.12
N GLN A 256 -2.91 -15.11 -11.40
CA GLN A 256 -2.52 -16.51 -11.68
C GLN A 256 -2.94 -16.95 -13.09
N ALA A 257 -4.16 -16.61 -13.52
CA ALA A 257 -4.65 -16.90 -14.87
C ALA A 257 -3.85 -16.18 -15.97
N ALA A 258 -3.27 -15.02 -15.65
CA ALA A 258 -2.37 -14.26 -16.52
C ALA A 258 -0.91 -14.75 -16.51
N GLY A 259 -0.61 -15.83 -15.77
CA GLY A 259 0.73 -16.40 -15.65
C GLY A 259 1.64 -15.71 -14.63
N VAL A 260 1.08 -14.84 -13.78
CA VAL A 260 1.82 -14.18 -12.70
C VAL A 260 1.87 -15.09 -11.48
N SER A 261 3.08 -15.43 -10.99
CA SER A 261 3.25 -16.17 -9.74
C SER A 261 2.61 -15.38 -8.59
N THR A 262 1.61 -15.96 -7.92
CA THR A 262 0.82 -15.25 -6.92
C THR A 262 0.53 -16.13 -5.71
N GLN A 263 0.99 -15.70 -4.55
CA GLN A 263 0.59 -16.26 -3.26
C GLN A 263 -0.60 -15.45 -2.73
N PHE A 264 -1.70 -16.12 -2.43
CA PHE A 264 -2.88 -15.50 -1.83
C PHE A 264 -3.15 -16.14 -0.47
N GLU A 265 -3.23 -15.33 0.57
CA GLU A 265 -3.40 -15.79 1.94
C GLU A 265 -4.60 -15.11 2.62
N VAL A 266 -5.43 -15.91 3.28
CA VAL A 266 -6.60 -15.44 4.02
C VAL A 266 -6.44 -15.79 5.48
N PHE A 267 -6.44 -14.77 6.35
CA PHE A 267 -6.35 -14.94 7.81
C PHE A 267 -7.74 -15.06 8.41
N GLU A 268 -8.06 -16.26 8.92
CA GLU A 268 -9.38 -16.57 9.44
C GLU A 268 -9.73 -15.73 10.67
N GLY A 269 -10.87 -15.04 10.62
CA GLY A 269 -11.33 -14.11 11.66
C GLY A 269 -10.67 -12.73 11.63
N GLY A 270 -9.72 -12.50 10.72
CA GLY A 270 -9.11 -11.19 10.53
C GLY A 270 -10.10 -10.20 9.92
N PHE A 271 -10.24 -9.02 10.51
CA PHE A 271 -10.99 -7.89 9.97
C PHE A 271 -10.02 -6.87 9.37
N HIS A 272 -10.50 -5.86 8.66
CA HIS A 272 -9.64 -4.88 8.00
C HIS A 272 -8.68 -4.18 8.98
N GLY A 273 -7.37 -4.30 8.75
CA GLY A 273 -6.33 -3.70 9.59
C GLY A 273 -6.15 -4.36 10.96
N PHE A 274 -6.56 -5.61 11.14
CA PHE A 274 -6.49 -6.33 12.43
C PHE A 274 -5.07 -6.36 13.03
N GLU A 275 -4.03 -6.41 12.21
CA GLU A 275 -2.63 -6.41 12.67
C GLU A 275 -2.24 -5.11 13.39
N PHE A 276 -2.84 -3.99 12.97
CA PHE A 276 -2.59 -2.66 13.54
C PHE A 276 -3.47 -2.38 14.75
N ILE A 277 -4.72 -2.86 14.72
CA ILE A 277 -5.71 -2.62 15.78
C ILE A 277 -5.46 -3.55 16.98
N ALA A 278 -5.06 -4.79 16.71
CA ALA A 278 -4.80 -5.81 17.72
C ALA A 278 -3.42 -6.47 17.55
N PRO A 279 -2.30 -5.69 17.61
CA PRO A 279 -0.97 -6.18 17.26
C PRO A 279 -0.48 -7.34 18.16
N GLY A 280 -0.99 -7.44 19.37
CA GLY A 280 -0.65 -8.51 20.32
C GLY A 280 -1.41 -9.82 20.12
N ALA A 281 -2.47 -9.85 19.29
CA ALA A 281 -3.26 -11.05 19.04
C ALA A 281 -2.46 -12.13 18.31
N GLY A 282 -2.77 -13.40 18.56
CA GLY A 282 -2.07 -14.53 17.95
C GLY A 282 -2.14 -14.51 16.41
N ILE A 283 -3.32 -14.19 15.86
CA ILE A 283 -3.54 -14.05 14.43
C ILE A 283 -2.69 -12.93 13.82
N SER A 284 -2.55 -11.78 14.52
CA SER A 284 -1.77 -10.65 14.06
C SER A 284 -0.26 -10.94 14.03
N LYS A 285 0.21 -11.69 15.02
CA LYS A 285 1.61 -12.16 15.05
C LYS A 285 1.89 -13.15 13.91
N ALA A 286 1.00 -14.11 13.71
CA ALA A 286 1.10 -15.08 12.62
C ALA A 286 1.06 -14.41 11.26
N ALA A 287 0.18 -13.42 11.07
CA ALA A 287 0.10 -12.65 9.83
C ALA A 287 1.42 -11.91 9.55
N ARG A 288 1.96 -11.16 10.52
CA ARG A 288 3.25 -10.46 10.34
C ARG A 288 4.39 -11.40 10.01
N GLU A 289 4.48 -12.56 10.65
CA GLU A 289 5.51 -13.56 10.36
C GLU A 289 5.38 -14.07 8.92
N SER A 290 4.16 -14.37 8.46
CA SER A 290 3.89 -14.76 7.09
C SER A 290 4.25 -13.66 6.09
N HIS A 291 3.87 -12.41 6.37
CA HIS A 291 4.18 -11.25 5.54
C HIS A 291 5.69 -11.05 5.36
N TYR A 292 6.44 -11.06 6.48
CA TYR A 292 7.90 -10.89 6.42
C TYR A 292 8.59 -12.08 5.75
N SER A 293 8.09 -13.29 5.96
CA SER A 293 8.59 -14.48 5.27
C SER A 293 8.37 -14.39 3.76
N ALA A 294 7.16 -14.03 3.32
CA ALA A 294 6.84 -13.88 1.91
C ALA A 294 7.73 -12.83 1.25
N LEU A 295 7.94 -11.68 1.92
CA LEU A 295 8.78 -10.61 1.39
C LEU A 295 10.26 -11.02 1.35
N ARG A 296 10.79 -11.68 2.40
CA ARG A 296 12.16 -12.23 2.39
C ARG A 296 12.36 -13.22 1.25
N ASN A 297 11.48 -14.19 1.13
CA ASN A 297 11.58 -15.20 0.08
C ASN A 297 11.59 -14.58 -1.32
N ALA A 298 10.69 -13.63 -1.56
CA ALA A 298 10.62 -12.94 -2.86
C ALA A 298 11.86 -12.09 -3.18
N LEU A 299 12.51 -11.52 -2.17
CA LEU A 299 13.63 -10.59 -2.36
C LEU A 299 15.01 -11.23 -2.27
N PHE A 300 15.15 -12.40 -1.65
CA PHE A 300 16.44 -13.06 -1.44
C PHE A 300 16.56 -14.44 -2.10
N ASP A 301 15.44 -15.13 -2.37
CA ASP A 301 15.41 -16.45 -2.98
C ASP A 301 15.08 -16.37 -4.49
N LEU A 302 15.71 -15.44 -5.19
CA LEU A 302 15.56 -15.22 -6.64
C LEU A 302 16.23 -16.34 -7.48
N GLU A 303 16.09 -17.64 -7.09
CA GLU A 303 16.42 -18.77 -7.95
C GLU A 303 15.20 -19.40 -8.61
#